data_de97f4bfb1b6038304b88b887d8d9bd7
#
_entry.id   de97f4bfb1b6038304b88b887d8d9bd7
#
_cell.length_a   1.000
_cell.length_b   1.000
_cell.length_c   1.000
_cell.angle_alpha   90.00
_cell.angle_beta   90.00
_cell.angle_gamma   90.00
#
_symmetry.space_group_name_H-M   'P 1'
#
loop_
_entity.id
_entity.type
_entity.pdbx_description
1 polymer ?
#
loop_
_entity_poly.entity_id
_entity_poly.type
_entity_poly.pdbx_seq_one_letter_code
_entity_poly.pdbx_strand_id
1 'polypeptide(L)'
;MSQAAVDMILEEQQGHLVSSSGQRLYLLEDVEAVCLLVHETLDPARLALDAAQPGDELPLVLGIAVAKMSACVVDRHTVGQYGPALRAGQRSRPLNRGSMGRMSPVERHELITPLERALVVISHPDDGEFGAAPTIAQLTAGGVRVDYVVTTDGSKGTEDPAVTPEQLSTTRVAEQRAAADILGVGEIVHLGYSDGYLTPSLDLRRDIVRQIRRFRPDLVITQNPQRRLDHNPFIGHPDHLATGEATLAAVYPAARDHLNFPELYQDEHLEPWKVRQVLLTGVEEPNLWLDISDTFEIGIRAILAHASQVDPATVGDRMRERARLVGEPQGIGLAQAFASIILE
;
A
#
# COMPACT_ATOMS: atom_id res chain seq x y z
N MET A 1 -26.53 -33.41 -22.17
CA MET A 1 -26.53 -31.93 -22.18
C MET A 1 -27.52 -31.46 -23.24
N SER A 2 -28.50 -30.64 -22.91
CA SER A 2 -29.36 -30.04 -23.93
C SER A 2 -28.62 -28.86 -24.55
N GLN A 3 -28.72 -28.73 -25.87
CA GLN A 3 -28.09 -27.70 -26.71
C GLN A 3 -28.26 -26.25 -26.18
N ALA A 4 -29.22 -26.05 -25.28
CA ALA A 4 -29.52 -24.75 -24.67
C ALA A 4 -28.52 -24.25 -23.63
N ALA A 5 -27.55 -25.10 -23.20
CA ALA A 5 -26.51 -24.71 -22.24
C ALA A 5 -25.24 -24.20 -22.92
N VAL A 6 -25.11 -24.33 -24.24
CA VAL A 6 -23.91 -24.02 -25.00
C VAL A 6 -23.97 -22.68 -25.72
N ASP A 7 -25.12 -22.08 -25.89
CA ASP A 7 -25.31 -20.83 -26.63
C ASP A 7 -25.32 -19.58 -25.75
N MET A 8 -24.38 -19.48 -24.77
CA MET A 8 -24.05 -18.21 -24.14
C MET A 8 -22.94 -17.51 -24.97
N ILE A 9 -23.36 -16.68 -25.91
CA ILE A 9 -22.44 -15.79 -26.62
C ILE A 9 -22.19 -14.58 -25.75
N LEU A 10 -20.93 -14.39 -25.37
CA LEU A 10 -20.43 -13.17 -24.75
C LEU A 10 -20.29 -12.11 -25.85
N GLU A 11 -21.29 -11.24 -26.04
CA GLU A 11 -21.11 -9.98 -26.75
C GLU A 11 -20.72 -8.90 -25.73
N GLU A 12 -19.46 -8.52 -25.75
CA GLU A 12 -18.89 -7.43 -24.98
C GLU A 12 -19.33 -6.10 -25.62
N GLN A 13 -20.53 -5.64 -25.29
CA GLN A 13 -20.87 -4.24 -25.45
C GLN A 13 -21.57 -3.74 -24.18
N GLN A 14 -20.87 -2.89 -23.43
CA GLN A 14 -21.38 -2.14 -22.27
C GLN A 14 -21.64 -2.93 -20.98
N GLY A 15 -20.81 -3.90 -20.62
CA GLY A 15 -20.84 -4.49 -19.27
C GLY A 15 -22.10 -5.28 -18.90
N HIS A 16 -22.85 -5.80 -19.88
CA HIS A 16 -24.07 -6.59 -19.66
C HIS A 16 -23.94 -7.98 -20.29
N LEU A 17 -24.29 -9.01 -19.53
CA LEU A 17 -24.51 -10.37 -20.04
C LEU A 17 -25.94 -10.47 -20.56
N VAL A 18 -26.13 -10.91 -21.81
CA VAL A 18 -27.46 -11.16 -22.40
C VAL A 18 -27.63 -12.65 -22.59
N SER A 19 -28.72 -13.21 -22.07
CA SER A 19 -29.07 -14.61 -22.31
C SER A 19 -29.60 -14.81 -23.73
N SER A 20 -29.46 -16.02 -24.28
CA SER A 20 -30.03 -16.38 -25.62
C SER A 20 -31.54 -16.15 -25.79
N SER A 21 -32.24 -15.89 -24.69
CA SER A 21 -33.66 -15.49 -24.66
C SER A 21 -33.88 -13.97 -24.62
N GLY A 22 -32.82 -13.15 -24.74
CA GLY A 22 -32.91 -11.68 -24.77
C GLY A 22 -33.13 -11.01 -23.41
N GLN A 23 -33.04 -11.72 -22.29
CA GLN A 23 -33.10 -11.13 -20.96
C GLN A 23 -31.74 -10.55 -20.56
N ARG A 24 -31.72 -9.28 -20.14
CA ARG A 24 -30.55 -8.63 -19.58
C ARG A 24 -30.31 -9.15 -18.18
N LEU A 25 -29.12 -9.78 -17.98
CA LEU A 25 -28.62 -10.12 -16.67
C LEU A 25 -27.72 -8.97 -16.20
N TYR A 26 -28.05 -8.36 -15.07
CA TYR A 26 -27.19 -7.38 -14.43
C TYR A 26 -26.05 -8.12 -13.75
N LEU A 27 -24.83 -7.61 -13.89
CA LEU A 27 -23.69 -8.05 -13.07
C LEU A 27 -24.06 -7.77 -11.60
N LEU A 28 -24.33 -8.82 -10.85
CA LEU A 28 -24.45 -8.72 -9.41
C LEU A 28 -23.04 -8.66 -8.82
N GLU A 29 -22.75 -7.60 -8.08
CA GLU A 29 -21.48 -7.39 -7.36
C GLU A 29 -21.26 -8.42 -6.24
N ASP A 30 -22.20 -9.34 -6.04
CA ASP A 30 -22.18 -10.29 -4.94
C ASP A 30 -21.91 -11.73 -5.43
N VAL A 31 -20.71 -12.21 -5.14
CA VAL A 31 -20.22 -13.54 -5.51
C VAL A 31 -21.07 -14.65 -4.84
N GLU A 32 -21.69 -14.39 -3.68
CA GLU A 32 -22.56 -15.35 -2.99
C GLU A 32 -23.88 -15.58 -3.75
N ALA A 33 -24.43 -14.55 -4.38
CA ALA A 33 -25.66 -14.68 -5.16
C ALA A 33 -25.45 -15.51 -6.44
N VAL A 34 -24.28 -15.41 -7.06
CA VAL A 34 -23.90 -16.23 -8.24
C VAL A 34 -23.72 -17.70 -7.84
N CYS A 35 -23.13 -17.98 -6.67
CA CYS A 35 -22.99 -19.35 -6.16
C CYS A 35 -24.33 -20.00 -5.84
N LEU A 36 -25.31 -19.27 -5.33
CA LEU A 36 -26.68 -19.78 -5.05
C LEU A 36 -27.45 -20.11 -6.35
N LEU A 37 -27.36 -19.26 -7.36
CA LEU A 37 -28.07 -19.46 -8.64
C LEU A 37 -27.54 -20.68 -9.41
N VAL A 38 -26.23 -20.94 -9.36
CA VAL A 38 -25.59 -22.11 -9.99
C VAL A 38 -25.92 -23.40 -9.24
N HIS A 39 -26.14 -23.35 -7.93
CA HIS A 39 -26.45 -24.50 -7.11
C HIS A 39 -27.87 -25.04 -7.32
N GLU A 40 -28.83 -24.15 -7.67
CA GLU A 40 -30.24 -24.57 -7.92
C GLU A 40 -30.47 -25.13 -9.33
N THR A 41 -29.55 -24.87 -10.29
CA THR A 41 -29.76 -25.19 -11.71
C THR A 41 -28.88 -26.29 -12.30
N LEU A 42 -27.77 -26.69 -11.63
CA LEU A 42 -26.79 -27.65 -12.19
C LEU A 42 -26.35 -28.69 -11.16
N ASP A 43 -26.41 -29.98 -11.54
CA ASP A 43 -25.86 -31.09 -10.75
C ASP A 43 -24.35 -31.15 -10.87
N PRO A 44 -23.58 -30.92 -9.78
CA PRO A 44 -22.12 -30.86 -9.82
C PRO A 44 -21.45 -32.20 -10.20
N ALA A 45 -22.12 -33.33 -9.99
CA ALA A 45 -21.57 -34.66 -10.28
C ALA A 45 -21.51 -34.94 -11.79
N ARG A 46 -22.30 -34.26 -12.61
CA ARG A 46 -22.30 -34.41 -14.08
C ARG A 46 -21.23 -33.59 -14.78
N LEU A 47 -20.83 -32.46 -14.21
CA LEU A 47 -19.78 -31.61 -14.81
C LEU A 47 -18.38 -32.22 -14.72
N ALA A 48 -18.11 -33.05 -13.72
CA ALA A 48 -16.80 -33.66 -13.51
C ALA A 48 -16.49 -34.85 -14.44
N LEU A 49 -17.51 -35.48 -15.02
CA LEU A 49 -17.32 -36.66 -15.88
C LEU A 49 -17.06 -36.34 -17.36
N ASP A 50 -17.48 -35.17 -17.85
CA ASP A 50 -17.34 -34.80 -19.26
C ASP A 50 -16.02 -34.02 -19.57
N ALA A 51 -15.21 -33.71 -18.56
CA ALA A 51 -13.96 -32.93 -18.72
C ALA A 51 -12.69 -33.79 -18.99
N ALA A 52 -12.83 -35.08 -19.20
CA ALA A 52 -11.70 -36.01 -19.33
C ALA A 52 -11.51 -36.50 -20.77
N GLN A 53 -11.20 -35.58 -21.71
CA GLN A 53 -10.59 -35.96 -22.98
C GLN A 53 -9.26 -35.20 -23.14
N PRO A 54 -8.14 -35.89 -23.44
CA PRO A 54 -6.86 -35.24 -23.58
C PRO A 54 -6.75 -34.58 -24.96
N GLY A 55 -6.71 -33.26 -25.01
CA GLY A 55 -6.43 -32.51 -26.22
C GLY A 55 -7.11 -31.17 -26.42
N ASP A 56 -8.13 -30.80 -25.62
CA ASP A 56 -8.83 -29.54 -25.80
C ASP A 56 -8.30 -28.48 -24.82
N GLU A 57 -7.81 -27.34 -25.36
CA GLU A 57 -7.51 -26.16 -24.58
C GLU A 57 -8.81 -25.53 -24.06
N LEU A 58 -9.06 -25.69 -22.76
CA LEU A 58 -10.17 -25.05 -22.08
C LEU A 58 -9.93 -23.51 -22.02
N PRO A 59 -10.91 -22.67 -22.37
CA PRO A 59 -10.79 -21.24 -22.21
C PRO A 59 -10.47 -20.87 -20.75
N LEU A 60 -9.56 -19.93 -20.55
CA LEU A 60 -9.04 -19.48 -19.26
C LEU A 60 -10.14 -19.14 -18.23
N VAL A 61 -11.28 -18.65 -18.69
CA VAL A 61 -12.43 -18.28 -17.87
C VAL A 61 -13.11 -19.50 -17.22
N LEU A 62 -13.16 -20.65 -17.93
CA LEU A 62 -13.73 -21.87 -17.39
C LEU A 62 -12.80 -22.51 -16.35
N GLY A 63 -11.48 -22.42 -16.54
CA GLY A 63 -10.46 -22.86 -15.57
C GLY A 63 -10.52 -22.13 -14.24
N ILE A 64 -10.79 -20.82 -14.26
CA ILE A 64 -10.92 -20.00 -13.04
C ILE A 64 -12.21 -20.32 -12.28
N ALA A 65 -13.32 -20.56 -13.02
CA ALA A 65 -14.60 -20.96 -12.40
C ALA A 65 -14.50 -22.32 -11.71
N VAL A 66 -13.88 -23.31 -12.34
CA VAL A 66 -13.67 -24.65 -11.77
C VAL A 66 -12.72 -24.61 -10.56
N ALA A 67 -11.66 -23.81 -10.58
CA ALA A 67 -10.73 -23.67 -9.46
C ALA A 67 -11.41 -23.01 -8.23
N LYS A 68 -12.27 -22.03 -8.44
CA LYS A 68 -13.06 -21.38 -7.36
C LYS A 68 -14.14 -22.32 -6.78
N MET A 69 -14.77 -23.16 -7.61
CA MET A 69 -15.73 -24.16 -7.15
C MET A 69 -15.07 -25.27 -6.33
N SER A 70 -13.85 -25.70 -6.66
CA SER A 70 -13.08 -26.68 -5.86
C SER A 70 -12.72 -26.15 -4.48
N ALA A 71 -12.42 -24.86 -4.33
CA ALA A 71 -12.14 -24.23 -3.04
C ALA A 71 -13.38 -24.18 -2.12
N CYS A 72 -14.57 -23.97 -2.66
CA CYS A 72 -15.84 -24.01 -1.89
C CYS A 72 -16.24 -25.41 -1.42
N VAL A 73 -15.85 -26.48 -2.14
CA VAL A 73 -16.21 -27.87 -1.77
C VAL A 73 -15.31 -28.40 -0.64
N VAL A 74 -14.06 -27.95 -0.54
CA VAL A 74 -13.12 -28.42 0.50
C VAL A 74 -13.52 -27.93 1.90
N ASP A 75 -14.18 -26.77 2.01
CA ASP A 75 -14.56 -26.22 3.32
C ASP A 75 -15.78 -26.89 3.96
N ARG A 76 -16.54 -27.69 3.21
CA ARG A 76 -17.72 -28.41 3.75
C ARG A 76 -17.42 -29.71 4.48
N HIS A 77 -16.24 -30.28 4.35
CA HIS A 77 -15.90 -31.51 5.07
C HIS A 77 -15.51 -31.31 6.54
N THR A 78 -15.29 -30.06 6.96
CA THR A 78 -14.92 -29.74 8.34
C THR A 78 -16.10 -29.42 9.26
N VAL A 79 -17.33 -29.23 8.73
CA VAL A 79 -18.52 -28.85 9.53
C VAL A 79 -19.35 -30.05 10.02
N GLY A 80 -18.97 -31.29 9.70
CA GLY A 80 -19.74 -32.52 9.97
C GLY A 80 -19.68 -33.10 11.38
N GLN A 81 -19.04 -32.46 12.38
CA GLN A 81 -18.82 -33.09 13.70
C GLN A 81 -19.55 -32.44 14.90
N TYR A 82 -20.41 -31.46 14.72
CA TYR A 82 -21.23 -30.93 15.82
C TYR A 82 -22.71 -30.84 15.47
N GLY A 83 -23.45 -31.88 15.67
CA GLY A 83 -24.91 -31.90 15.83
C GLY A 83 -25.27 -32.72 17.07
N PRO A 84 -26.52 -32.81 17.53
CA PRO A 84 -27.72 -32.05 17.27
C PRO A 84 -28.41 -31.55 18.54
N ALA A 85 -29.06 -30.42 18.56
CA ALA A 85 -30.25 -30.18 19.39
C ALA A 85 -30.83 -28.77 19.13
N LEU A 86 -31.76 -28.67 18.18
CA LEU A 86 -32.71 -27.53 18.20
C LEU A 86 -34.12 -28.11 18.08
N ARG A 87 -34.81 -28.11 19.20
CA ARG A 87 -36.26 -28.38 19.27
C ARG A 87 -37.05 -27.22 18.63
N ALA A 88 -38.02 -27.59 17.84
CA ALA A 88 -39.02 -26.68 17.27
C ALA A 88 -39.72 -25.86 18.35
N GLY A 89 -39.92 -24.58 18.10
CA GLY A 89 -40.85 -23.76 18.82
C GLY A 89 -40.37 -22.42 19.32
N GLN A 90 -40.00 -21.52 18.43
CA GLN A 90 -40.08 -20.08 18.75
C GLN A 90 -40.47 -19.29 17.47
N ARG A 91 -41.53 -18.54 17.61
CA ARG A 91 -42.11 -17.66 16.58
C ARG A 91 -41.02 -16.65 16.12
N SER A 92 -40.89 -16.49 14.82
CA SER A 92 -40.05 -15.49 14.18
C SER A 92 -40.35 -14.08 14.72
N ARG A 93 -39.44 -13.53 15.50
CA ARG A 93 -39.38 -12.08 15.74
C ARG A 93 -38.91 -11.43 14.43
N PRO A 94 -39.54 -10.29 14.02
CA PRO A 94 -39.00 -9.56 12.89
C PRO A 94 -37.56 -9.17 13.16
N LEU A 95 -36.66 -9.48 12.20
CA LEU A 95 -35.32 -8.97 12.21
C LEU A 95 -35.40 -7.44 12.23
N ASN A 96 -35.09 -6.88 13.39
CA ASN A 96 -34.84 -5.47 13.52
C ASN A 96 -33.69 -5.17 12.54
N ARG A 97 -33.96 -4.36 11.51
CA ARG A 97 -32.91 -3.75 10.70
C ARG A 97 -32.11 -2.86 11.65
N GLY A 98 -31.19 -3.50 12.36
CA GLY A 98 -30.21 -2.82 13.14
C GLY A 98 -29.52 -1.82 12.22
N SER A 99 -29.57 -0.56 12.62
CA SER A 99 -28.78 0.52 12.07
C SER A 99 -27.42 -0.04 11.66
N MET A 100 -27.06 0.11 10.39
CA MET A 100 -25.67 0.04 9.96
C MET A 100 -24.89 0.84 10.99
N GLY A 101 -24.06 0.16 11.80
CA GLY A 101 -23.28 0.81 12.82
C GLY A 101 -22.56 1.95 12.13
N ARG A 102 -22.77 3.18 12.60
CA ARG A 102 -21.88 4.29 12.23
C ARG A 102 -20.50 3.78 12.54
N MET A 103 -19.66 3.63 11.52
CA MET A 103 -18.22 3.47 11.75
C MET A 103 -17.83 4.54 12.76
N SER A 104 -17.22 4.13 13.85
CA SER A 104 -16.69 5.09 14.82
C SER A 104 -15.86 6.10 14.02
N PRO A 105 -16.01 7.42 14.30
CA PRO A 105 -15.18 8.40 13.62
C PRO A 105 -13.72 7.97 13.76
N VAL A 106 -12.97 7.91 12.66
CA VAL A 106 -11.53 7.65 12.69
C VAL A 106 -10.95 8.72 13.63
N GLU A 107 -10.30 8.29 14.69
CA GLU A 107 -9.67 9.20 15.64
C GLU A 107 -8.60 9.99 14.88
N ARG A 108 -8.74 11.33 14.83
CA ARG A 108 -7.76 12.18 14.17
C ARG A 108 -6.54 12.31 15.06
N HIS A 109 -5.39 11.96 14.51
CA HIS A 109 -4.12 12.20 15.15
C HIS A 109 -3.57 13.58 14.81
N GLU A 110 -2.60 14.01 15.60
CA GLU A 110 -1.81 15.22 15.40
C GLU A 110 -0.31 14.85 15.41
N LEU A 111 0.53 15.77 14.98
CA LEU A 111 1.96 15.62 15.18
C LEU A 111 2.29 15.74 16.67
N ILE A 112 3.14 14.87 17.16
CA ILE A 112 3.61 14.91 18.56
C ILE A 112 4.37 16.21 18.87
N THR A 113 4.25 16.65 20.10
CA THR A 113 5.01 17.79 20.63
C THR A 113 5.72 17.41 21.95
N PRO A 114 6.97 17.84 22.19
CA PRO A 114 7.87 18.50 21.23
C PRO A 114 8.32 17.54 20.12
N LEU A 115 8.62 18.07 18.93
CA LEU A 115 9.19 17.36 17.80
C LEU A 115 10.48 18.08 17.38
N GLU A 116 11.63 17.43 17.57
CA GLU A 116 12.96 18.02 17.31
C GLU A 116 13.64 17.37 16.11
N ARG A 117 13.45 16.07 15.92
CA ARG A 117 14.12 15.29 14.87
C ARG A 117 13.16 14.36 14.16
N ALA A 118 13.26 14.32 12.84
CA ALA A 118 12.56 13.38 12.00
C ALA A 118 13.51 12.62 11.08
N LEU A 119 13.21 11.36 10.81
CA LEU A 119 13.91 10.53 9.85
C LEU A 119 12.94 10.05 8.78
N VAL A 120 13.27 10.33 7.52
CA VAL A 120 12.50 9.84 6.37
C VAL A 120 13.21 8.62 5.80
N VAL A 121 12.54 7.47 5.82
CA VAL A 121 13.07 6.19 5.31
C VAL A 121 12.29 5.79 4.08
N ILE A 122 12.95 5.79 2.93
CA ILE A 122 12.34 5.61 1.60
C ILE A 122 13.11 4.61 0.75
N SER A 123 12.46 4.11 -0.29
CA SER A 123 13.07 3.12 -1.19
C SER A 123 14.00 3.75 -2.20
N HIS A 124 13.49 4.69 -2.98
CA HIS A 124 14.21 5.27 -4.11
C HIS A 124 14.40 6.77 -3.94
N PRO A 125 15.42 7.36 -4.57
CA PRO A 125 15.48 8.82 -4.73
C PRO A 125 14.21 9.33 -5.42
N ASP A 126 13.50 10.29 -4.82
CA ASP A 126 12.23 10.92 -5.16
C ASP A 126 11.02 10.49 -4.30
N ASP A 127 11.01 9.32 -3.72
CA ASP A 127 9.87 8.81 -2.92
C ASP A 127 9.51 9.73 -1.75
N GLY A 128 10.52 10.32 -1.10
CA GLY A 128 10.34 11.29 0.00
C GLY A 128 9.60 12.53 -0.46
N GLU A 129 9.96 13.01 -1.63
CA GLU A 129 9.38 14.20 -2.22
C GLU A 129 7.94 13.95 -2.67
N PHE A 130 7.66 12.86 -3.38
CA PHE A 130 6.30 12.50 -3.78
C PHE A 130 5.40 12.17 -2.58
N GLY A 131 5.99 11.59 -1.52
CA GLY A 131 5.26 11.19 -0.32
C GLY A 131 4.98 12.32 0.66
N ALA A 132 5.95 13.22 0.88
CA ALA A 132 5.91 14.12 2.02
C ALA A 132 6.62 15.48 1.84
N ALA A 133 7.08 15.90 0.63
CA ALA A 133 7.90 17.10 0.49
C ALA A 133 7.33 18.38 1.12
N PRO A 134 6.04 18.76 0.92
CA PRO A 134 5.49 19.92 1.60
C PRO A 134 5.49 19.81 3.12
N THR A 135 5.20 18.63 3.67
CA THR A 135 5.28 18.35 5.11
C THR A 135 6.71 18.45 5.63
N ILE A 136 7.68 17.92 4.89
CA ILE A 136 9.11 18.01 5.24
C ILE A 136 9.56 19.46 5.26
N ALA A 137 9.17 20.27 4.24
CA ALA A 137 9.44 21.70 4.21
C ALA A 137 8.82 22.43 5.41
N GLN A 138 7.62 22.04 5.84
CA GLN A 138 6.98 22.60 7.03
C GLN A 138 7.74 22.25 8.31
N LEU A 139 8.18 21.01 8.45
CA LEU A 139 8.98 20.54 9.60
C LEU A 139 10.31 21.30 9.69
N THR A 140 11.06 21.41 8.59
CA THR A 140 12.36 22.10 8.58
C THR A 140 12.21 23.59 8.81
N ALA A 141 11.18 24.24 8.21
CA ALA A 141 10.86 25.63 8.49
C ALA A 141 10.48 25.88 9.95
N GLY A 142 9.89 24.87 10.62
CA GLY A 142 9.58 24.87 12.04
C GLY A 142 10.78 24.57 12.95
N GLY A 143 11.99 24.39 12.39
CA GLY A 143 13.22 24.11 13.14
C GLY A 143 13.43 22.62 13.47
N VAL A 144 12.62 21.70 12.95
CA VAL A 144 12.83 20.25 13.09
C VAL A 144 14.00 19.84 12.19
N ARG A 145 14.98 19.14 12.75
CA ARG A 145 16.03 18.51 11.95
C ARG A 145 15.44 17.29 11.23
N VAL A 146 15.51 17.27 9.90
CA VAL A 146 15.06 16.15 9.06
C VAL A 146 16.27 15.54 8.36
N ASP A 147 16.45 14.22 8.47
CA ASP A 147 17.48 13.46 7.78
C ASP A 147 16.81 12.33 6.96
N TYR A 148 17.51 11.84 5.92
CA TYR A 148 16.99 10.82 5.01
C TYR A 148 17.78 9.52 5.06
N VAL A 149 17.09 8.40 4.87
CA VAL A 149 17.65 7.09 4.52
C VAL A 149 17.00 6.62 3.24
N VAL A 150 17.78 6.46 2.19
CA VAL A 150 17.37 5.89 0.92
C VAL A 150 17.89 4.46 0.85
N THR A 151 16.99 3.47 0.75
CA THR A 151 17.40 2.07 0.90
C THR A 151 18.01 1.48 -0.35
N THR A 152 17.54 1.85 -1.54
CA THR A 152 18.06 1.31 -2.81
C THR A 152 18.95 2.31 -3.56
N ASP A 153 19.62 1.82 -4.58
CA ASP A 153 20.49 2.61 -5.47
C ASP A 153 19.69 3.36 -6.56
N GLY A 154 18.39 3.11 -6.72
CA GLY A 154 17.54 3.74 -7.71
C GLY A 154 17.96 3.50 -9.17
N SER A 155 18.64 2.38 -9.44
CA SER A 155 19.34 2.12 -10.71
C SER A 155 18.45 1.63 -11.87
N LYS A 156 17.11 1.50 -11.67
CA LYS A 156 16.20 0.89 -12.66
C LYS A 156 15.01 1.75 -13.10
N GLY A 157 15.03 3.03 -12.87
CA GLY A 157 13.92 3.94 -13.19
C GLY A 157 14.07 4.64 -14.56
N THR A 158 14.46 3.96 -15.64
CA THR A 158 14.54 4.57 -16.98
C THR A 158 14.11 3.61 -18.09
N GLU A 159 13.48 4.15 -19.15
CA GLU A 159 13.17 3.43 -20.38
C GLU A 159 14.24 3.65 -21.47
N ASP A 160 15.22 4.56 -21.25
CA ASP A 160 16.29 4.83 -22.19
C ASP A 160 17.36 3.72 -22.15
N PRO A 161 17.48 2.89 -23.21
CA PRO A 161 18.45 1.80 -23.25
C PRO A 161 19.91 2.26 -23.32
N ALA A 162 20.17 3.55 -23.55
CA ALA A 162 21.52 4.11 -23.58
C ALA A 162 22.05 4.45 -22.18
N VAL A 163 21.16 4.53 -21.18
CA VAL A 163 21.52 4.85 -19.79
C VAL A 163 21.86 3.57 -19.03
N THR A 164 23.06 3.51 -18.46
CA THR A 164 23.42 2.36 -17.63
C THR A 164 22.90 2.51 -16.20
N PRO A 165 22.72 1.41 -15.44
CA PRO A 165 22.29 1.45 -14.05
C PRO A 165 23.17 2.37 -13.18
N GLU A 166 24.50 2.34 -13.38
CA GLU A 166 25.44 3.16 -12.62
C GLU A 166 25.30 4.66 -12.94
N GLN A 167 25.04 4.98 -14.21
CA GLN A 167 24.81 6.36 -14.65
C GLN A 167 23.51 6.90 -14.04
N LEU A 168 22.44 6.10 -14.09
CA LEU A 168 21.15 6.49 -13.51
C LEU A 168 21.25 6.69 -11.99
N SER A 169 21.84 5.74 -11.28
CA SER A 169 22.04 5.83 -9.83
C SER A 169 22.83 7.09 -9.45
N THR A 170 23.93 7.38 -10.16
CA THR A 170 24.72 8.59 -9.93
C THR A 170 23.89 9.87 -10.14
N THR A 171 23.10 9.92 -11.21
CA THR A 171 22.22 11.05 -11.50
C THR A 171 21.19 11.24 -10.40
N ARG A 172 20.47 10.17 -10.01
CA ARG A 172 19.43 10.22 -8.99
C ARG A 172 19.95 10.57 -7.59
N VAL A 173 21.18 10.17 -7.25
CA VAL A 173 21.82 10.61 -5.99
C VAL A 173 22.07 12.12 -5.98
N ALA A 174 22.49 12.70 -7.12
CA ALA A 174 22.68 14.15 -7.22
C ALA A 174 21.35 14.91 -7.18
N GLU A 175 20.31 14.38 -7.83
CA GLU A 175 18.96 14.94 -7.81
C GLU A 175 18.36 14.89 -6.41
N GLN A 176 18.53 13.77 -5.68
CA GLN A 176 18.08 13.63 -4.29
C GLN A 176 18.76 14.66 -3.38
N ARG A 177 20.06 14.93 -3.57
CA ARG A 177 20.74 15.98 -2.79
C ARG A 177 20.17 17.37 -3.12
N ALA A 178 19.94 17.68 -4.39
CA ALA A 178 19.35 18.96 -4.81
C ALA A 178 17.91 19.15 -4.25
N ALA A 179 17.09 18.10 -4.26
CA ALA A 179 15.75 18.12 -3.68
C ALA A 179 15.81 18.35 -2.16
N ALA A 180 16.69 17.63 -1.48
CA ALA A 180 16.92 17.74 -0.05
C ALA A 180 17.40 19.14 0.38
N ASP A 181 18.26 19.79 -0.42
CA ASP A 181 18.71 21.16 -0.18
C ASP A 181 17.55 22.17 -0.25
N ILE A 182 16.62 21.97 -1.19
CA ILE A 182 15.41 22.79 -1.32
C ILE A 182 14.50 22.66 -0.08
N LEU A 183 14.43 21.44 0.49
CA LEU A 183 13.59 21.13 1.64
C LEU A 183 14.25 21.45 2.98
N GLY A 184 15.55 21.80 3.01
CA GLY A 184 16.29 22.01 4.23
C GLY A 184 16.63 20.70 4.97
N VAL A 185 16.66 19.57 4.26
CA VAL A 185 17.05 18.26 4.81
C VAL A 185 18.54 18.21 5.07
N GLY A 186 18.94 17.65 6.21
CA GLY A 186 20.32 17.53 6.63
C GLY A 186 21.09 16.46 5.87
N GLU A 187 21.32 15.33 6.52
CA GLU A 187 22.08 14.21 5.97
C GLU A 187 21.18 13.28 5.14
N ILE A 188 21.75 12.70 4.07
CA ILE A 188 21.14 11.62 3.31
C ILE A 188 22.08 10.41 3.39
N VAL A 189 21.57 9.29 3.90
CA VAL A 189 22.27 8.01 3.93
C VAL A 189 21.70 7.12 2.83
N HIS A 190 22.54 6.72 1.88
CA HIS A 190 22.20 5.73 0.87
C HIS A 190 22.69 4.36 1.32
N LEU A 191 21.77 3.39 1.50
CA LEU A 191 22.13 2.02 1.92
C LEU A 191 22.64 1.17 0.77
N GLY A 192 22.31 1.51 -0.48
CA GLY A 192 22.84 0.89 -1.68
C GLY A 192 22.31 -0.51 -1.99
N TYR A 193 21.15 -0.88 -1.47
CA TYR A 193 20.49 -2.12 -1.90
C TYR A 193 20.06 -2.00 -3.37
N SER A 194 20.02 -3.15 -4.07
CA SER A 194 19.68 -3.16 -5.49
C SER A 194 18.21 -2.83 -5.73
N ASP A 195 17.94 -1.82 -6.55
CA ASP A 195 16.61 -1.40 -6.99
C ASP A 195 15.82 -2.56 -7.62
N GLY A 196 14.54 -2.71 -7.26
CA GLY A 196 13.64 -3.75 -7.74
C GLY A 196 13.82 -5.12 -7.09
N TYR A 197 14.82 -5.30 -6.23
CA TYR A 197 15.13 -6.59 -5.58
C TYR A 197 15.12 -6.54 -4.05
N LEU A 198 14.63 -5.44 -3.48
CA LEU A 198 14.62 -5.27 -2.05
C LEU A 198 13.63 -6.25 -1.39
N THR A 199 14.09 -6.87 -0.31
CA THR A 199 13.25 -7.71 0.56
C THR A 199 13.36 -7.20 2.00
N PRO A 200 12.34 -7.39 2.86
CA PRO A 200 12.40 -6.97 4.27
C PRO A 200 13.30 -7.90 5.09
N SER A 201 14.59 -7.98 4.70
CA SER A 201 15.59 -8.83 5.30
C SER A 201 16.02 -8.34 6.69
N LEU A 202 16.70 -9.22 7.47
CA LEU A 202 17.31 -8.83 8.74
C LEU A 202 18.45 -7.81 8.55
N ASP A 203 19.18 -7.90 7.44
CA ASP A 203 20.24 -6.93 7.12
C ASP A 203 19.66 -5.53 6.88
N LEU A 204 18.61 -5.41 6.05
CA LEU A 204 17.93 -4.14 5.84
C LEU A 204 17.38 -3.57 7.15
N ARG A 205 16.74 -4.41 7.96
CA ARG A 205 16.24 -4.01 9.29
C ARG A 205 17.37 -3.50 10.19
N ARG A 206 18.50 -4.23 10.26
CA ARG A 206 19.69 -3.82 11.04
C ARG A 206 20.21 -2.47 10.58
N ASP A 207 20.33 -2.26 9.28
CA ASP A 207 20.86 -1.02 8.72
C ASP A 207 19.93 0.16 9.00
N ILE A 208 18.61 -0.04 8.95
CA ILE A 208 17.63 0.98 9.38
C ILE A 208 17.72 1.23 10.89
N VAL A 209 17.82 0.18 11.73
CA VAL A 209 18.01 0.32 13.19
C VAL A 209 19.26 1.14 13.49
N ARG A 210 20.37 0.90 12.77
CA ARG A 210 21.61 1.69 12.89
C ARG A 210 21.32 3.18 12.69
N GLN A 211 20.57 3.54 11.65
CA GLN A 211 20.26 4.94 11.39
C GLN A 211 19.29 5.53 12.43
N ILE A 212 18.27 4.79 12.87
CA ILE A 212 17.38 5.23 13.94
C ILE A 212 18.17 5.52 15.23
N ARG A 213 19.06 4.62 15.64
CA ARG A 213 19.88 4.81 16.84
C ARG A 213 20.88 5.96 16.69
N ARG A 214 21.40 6.18 15.47
CA ARG A 214 22.32 7.26 15.14
C ARG A 214 21.66 8.63 15.16
N PHE A 215 20.53 8.78 14.45
CA PHE A 215 19.84 10.06 14.30
C PHE A 215 18.90 10.38 15.46
N ARG A 216 18.45 9.36 16.19
CA ARG A 216 17.56 9.50 17.35
C ARG A 216 16.28 10.30 17.03
N PRO A 217 15.51 9.92 16.01
CA PRO A 217 14.34 10.67 15.59
C PRO A 217 13.15 10.49 16.56
N ASP A 218 12.40 11.57 16.79
CA ASP A 218 11.10 11.52 17.46
C ASP A 218 10.04 10.97 16.51
N LEU A 219 10.16 11.32 15.22
CA LEU A 219 9.25 10.98 14.13
C LEU A 219 9.98 10.20 13.04
N VAL A 220 9.36 9.13 12.56
CA VAL A 220 9.77 8.44 11.33
C VAL A 220 8.67 8.58 10.28
N ILE A 221 9.04 8.98 9.06
CA ILE A 221 8.16 8.99 7.89
C ILE A 221 8.64 7.88 6.96
N THR A 222 7.74 6.99 6.53
CA THR A 222 8.08 5.88 5.63
C THR A 222 6.92 5.46 4.76
N GLN A 223 7.16 4.52 3.87
CA GLN A 223 6.17 4.00 2.94
C GLN A 223 5.24 2.99 3.61
N ASN A 224 4.00 2.91 3.11
CA ASN A 224 3.03 1.90 3.56
C ASN A 224 3.48 0.50 3.12
N PRO A 225 3.62 -0.47 4.05
CA PRO A 225 4.00 -1.84 3.71
C PRO A 225 2.88 -2.67 3.10
N GLN A 226 1.66 -2.13 3.04
CA GLN A 226 0.51 -2.87 2.53
C GLN A 226 0.36 -2.74 1.02
N ARG A 227 0.17 -3.89 0.36
CA ARG A 227 -0.13 -3.91 -1.07
C ARG A 227 -1.58 -3.52 -1.30
N ARG A 228 -1.79 -2.57 -2.19
CA ARG A 228 -3.14 -2.13 -2.60
C ARG A 228 -3.63 -3.02 -3.73
N LEU A 229 -4.81 -3.61 -3.55
CA LEU A 229 -5.46 -4.50 -4.52
C LEU A 229 -6.85 -3.99 -4.93
N ASP A 230 -7.26 -2.84 -4.41
CA ASP A 230 -8.42 -2.09 -4.86
C ASP A 230 -8.17 -1.52 -6.27
N HIS A 231 -9.20 -1.09 -6.96
CA HIS A 231 -9.20 -0.61 -8.36
C HIS A 231 -8.13 0.45 -8.74
N ASN A 232 -7.04 0.50 -8.00
CA ASN A 232 -5.91 1.36 -8.27
C ASN A 232 -5.00 0.73 -9.33
N PRO A 233 -4.63 1.42 -10.41
CA PRO A 233 -3.70 0.92 -11.41
C PRO A 233 -2.29 0.64 -10.84
N PHE A 234 -1.97 1.17 -9.67
CA PHE A 234 -0.68 0.97 -9.00
C PHE A 234 -0.79 -0.10 -7.91
N ILE A 235 -0.30 -1.30 -8.15
CA ILE A 235 -0.26 -2.41 -7.17
C ILE A 235 0.78 -2.19 -6.05
N GLY A 236 1.52 -1.11 -6.06
CA GLY A 236 2.61 -0.84 -5.13
C GLY A 236 3.93 -1.50 -5.54
N HIS A 237 5.00 -0.72 -5.51
CA HIS A 237 6.34 -1.21 -5.83
C HIS A 237 6.83 -2.17 -4.74
N PRO A 238 7.43 -3.34 -5.05
CA PRO A 238 7.87 -4.29 -4.03
C PRO A 238 8.86 -3.68 -3.04
N ASP A 239 9.75 -2.79 -3.49
CA ASP A 239 10.72 -2.12 -2.63
C ASP A 239 10.05 -1.18 -1.62
N HIS A 240 8.94 -0.49 -2.00
CA HIS A 240 8.17 0.34 -1.07
C HIS A 240 7.60 -0.50 0.07
N LEU A 241 7.05 -1.68 -0.26
CA LEU A 241 6.51 -2.61 0.74
C LEU A 241 7.63 -3.12 1.66
N ALA A 242 8.77 -3.47 1.07
CA ALA A 242 9.92 -3.99 1.81
C ALA A 242 10.52 -2.93 2.74
N THR A 243 10.67 -1.68 2.27
CA THR A 243 11.17 -0.56 3.07
C THR A 243 10.22 -0.24 4.22
N GLY A 244 8.91 -0.15 3.94
CA GLY A 244 7.90 0.10 4.96
C GLY A 244 7.90 -0.97 6.05
N GLU A 245 7.87 -2.26 5.67
CA GLU A 245 7.89 -3.39 6.61
C GLU A 245 9.17 -3.41 7.44
N ALA A 246 10.34 -3.28 6.80
CA ALA A 246 11.62 -3.27 7.50
C ALA A 246 11.73 -2.07 8.45
N THR A 247 11.19 -0.90 8.07
CA THR A 247 11.19 0.31 8.90
C THR A 247 10.28 0.14 10.12
N LEU A 248 9.06 -0.37 9.96
CA LEU A 248 8.19 -0.64 11.10
C LEU A 248 8.81 -1.63 12.07
N ALA A 249 9.40 -2.72 11.56
CA ALA A 249 10.08 -3.72 12.37
C ALA A 249 11.38 -3.17 13.00
N ALA A 250 12.04 -2.18 12.39
CA ALA A 250 13.18 -1.47 12.96
C ALA A 250 12.74 -0.54 14.09
N VAL A 251 11.67 0.25 13.90
CA VAL A 251 11.11 1.15 14.90
C VAL A 251 10.63 0.37 16.13
N TYR A 252 9.93 -0.75 15.90
CA TYR A 252 9.40 -1.59 16.96
C TYR A 252 9.50 -3.08 16.62
N PRO A 253 10.20 -3.89 17.43
CA PRO A 253 10.87 -3.50 18.68
C PRO A 253 12.36 -3.14 18.52
N ALA A 254 12.98 -3.32 17.34
CA ALA A 254 14.40 -3.56 17.21
C ALA A 254 15.30 -2.36 17.61
N ALA A 255 14.92 -1.12 17.33
CA ALA A 255 15.70 0.04 17.72
C ALA A 255 15.65 0.33 19.24
N ARG A 256 14.60 -0.15 19.93
CA ARG A 256 14.30 0.16 21.33
C ARG A 256 15.08 -0.68 22.35
N ASP A 257 15.74 -1.73 21.89
CA ASP A 257 16.29 -2.79 22.72
C ASP A 257 17.74 -3.12 22.31
N HIS A 258 18.65 -3.13 23.27
CA HIS A 258 20.07 -3.40 23.04
C HIS A 258 20.39 -4.87 22.70
N LEU A 259 19.45 -5.80 22.92
CA LEU A 259 19.59 -7.21 22.56
C LEU A 259 19.28 -7.48 21.08
N ASN A 260 18.52 -6.58 20.44
CA ASN A 260 18.35 -6.61 19.00
C ASN A 260 19.55 -5.95 18.33
N PHE A 261 20.25 -6.71 17.47
CA PHE A 261 21.48 -6.27 16.81
C PHE A 261 22.49 -5.76 17.83
N PRO A 262 22.99 -6.64 18.75
CA PRO A 262 23.84 -6.25 19.86
C PRO A 262 25.16 -5.62 19.42
N GLU A 263 25.65 -5.95 18.22
CA GLU A 263 26.83 -5.34 17.62
C GLU A 263 26.70 -3.81 17.46
N LEU A 264 25.50 -3.31 17.15
CA LEU A 264 25.27 -1.87 17.04
C LEU A 264 25.50 -1.15 18.39
N TYR A 265 25.18 -1.81 19.49
CA TYR A 265 25.42 -1.28 20.83
C TYR A 265 26.84 -1.53 21.31
N GLN A 266 27.34 -2.76 21.16
CA GLN A 266 28.61 -3.19 21.72
C GLN A 266 29.81 -2.65 20.94
N ASP A 267 29.75 -2.65 19.62
CA ASP A 267 30.86 -2.33 18.75
C ASP A 267 30.76 -0.90 18.17
N GLU A 268 29.55 -0.47 17.79
CA GLU A 268 29.31 0.85 17.20
C GLU A 268 28.87 1.91 18.24
N HIS A 269 28.65 1.52 19.49
CA HIS A 269 28.23 2.40 20.62
C HIS A 269 26.93 3.17 20.32
N LEU A 270 26.02 2.56 19.55
CA LEU A 270 24.71 3.11 19.22
C LEU A 270 23.67 2.67 20.25
N GLU A 271 23.35 3.57 21.17
CA GLU A 271 22.37 3.36 22.22
C GLU A 271 20.96 3.12 21.63
N PRO A 272 20.15 2.24 22.24
CA PRO A 272 18.76 2.07 21.87
C PRO A 272 18.00 3.40 21.84
N TRP A 273 17.07 3.51 20.91
CA TRP A 273 16.25 4.71 20.74
C TRP A 273 14.77 4.37 20.55
N LYS A 274 13.89 5.18 21.14
CA LYS A 274 12.43 5.04 21.05
C LYS A 274 11.87 6.15 20.16
N VAL A 275 11.52 5.79 18.93
CA VAL A 275 10.69 6.64 18.07
C VAL A 275 9.32 6.80 18.72
N ARG A 276 8.75 7.99 18.67
CA ARG A 276 7.48 8.34 19.32
C ARG A 276 6.29 8.33 18.37
N GLN A 277 6.52 8.61 17.08
CA GLN A 277 5.47 8.60 16.06
C GLN A 277 6.03 8.09 14.74
N VAL A 278 5.19 7.36 14.00
CA VAL A 278 5.45 6.96 12.62
C VAL A 278 4.35 7.50 11.72
N LEU A 279 4.72 8.08 10.59
CA LEU A 279 3.81 8.45 9.51
C LEU A 279 4.03 7.53 8.31
N LEU A 280 2.98 6.88 7.86
CA LEU A 280 2.97 6.08 6.64
C LEU A 280 2.39 6.89 5.49
N THR A 281 3.13 6.97 4.38
CA THR A 281 2.69 7.59 3.13
C THR A 281 1.92 6.59 2.25
N GLY A 282 1.08 7.06 1.33
CA GLY A 282 0.42 6.21 0.35
C GLY A 282 -0.62 5.26 0.95
N VAL A 283 -1.33 5.67 2.00
CA VAL A 283 -2.36 4.89 2.69
C VAL A 283 -3.76 5.18 2.13
N GLU A 284 -4.67 4.22 2.31
CA GLU A 284 -6.09 4.36 1.91
C GLU A 284 -6.93 4.99 3.03
N GLU A 285 -6.63 4.63 4.27
CA GLU A 285 -7.35 5.09 5.46
C GLU A 285 -6.44 5.96 6.33
N PRO A 286 -6.22 7.23 5.96
CA PRO A 286 -5.44 8.15 6.76
C PRO A 286 -6.19 8.55 8.04
N ASN A 287 -5.43 8.86 9.08
CA ASN A 287 -5.94 9.41 10.34
C ASN A 287 -5.27 10.74 10.74
N LEU A 288 -4.35 11.23 9.91
CA LEU A 288 -3.69 12.52 10.05
C LEU A 288 -3.74 13.29 8.73
N TRP A 289 -4.18 14.55 8.76
CA TRP A 289 -4.17 15.47 7.61
C TRP A 289 -3.45 16.73 8.01
N LEU A 290 -2.46 17.12 7.23
CA LEU A 290 -1.69 18.34 7.42
C LEU A 290 -2.02 19.34 6.33
N ASP A 291 -2.33 20.58 6.71
CA ASP A 291 -2.44 21.68 5.77
C ASP A 291 -1.04 22.03 5.26
N ILE A 292 -0.87 21.91 3.95
CA ILE A 292 0.40 22.15 3.26
C ILE A 292 0.36 23.38 2.34
N SER A 293 -0.67 24.21 2.45
CA SER A 293 -0.90 25.33 1.53
C SER A 293 0.32 26.26 1.45
N ASP A 294 0.95 26.56 2.57
CA ASP A 294 2.11 27.47 2.64
C ASP A 294 3.41 26.86 2.10
N THR A 295 3.54 25.54 2.13
CA THR A 295 4.77 24.83 1.73
C THR A 295 4.64 24.03 0.44
N PHE A 296 3.45 24.03 -0.16
CA PHE A 296 3.16 23.26 -1.37
C PHE A 296 4.14 23.57 -2.50
N GLU A 297 4.40 24.85 -2.80
CA GLU A 297 5.29 25.26 -3.89
C GLU A 297 6.77 24.91 -3.60
N ILE A 298 7.15 24.86 -2.33
CA ILE A 298 8.49 24.38 -1.94
C ILE A 298 8.59 22.89 -2.27
N GLY A 299 7.56 22.10 -1.92
CA GLY A 299 7.49 20.68 -2.24
C GLY A 299 7.54 20.41 -3.74
N ILE A 300 6.82 21.19 -4.56
CA ILE A 300 6.86 21.04 -6.03
C ILE A 300 8.26 21.32 -6.58
N ARG A 301 8.96 22.35 -6.09
CA ARG A 301 10.34 22.61 -6.52
C ARG A 301 11.28 21.45 -6.18
N ALA A 302 11.10 20.82 -5.03
CA ALA A 302 11.88 19.65 -4.64
C ALA A 302 11.58 18.43 -5.56
N ILE A 303 10.33 18.17 -5.88
CA ILE A 303 9.95 17.12 -6.84
C ILE A 303 10.58 17.40 -8.22
N LEU A 304 10.56 18.64 -8.69
CA LEU A 304 11.15 19.03 -9.98
C LEU A 304 12.68 18.90 -10.03
N ALA A 305 13.36 18.80 -8.90
CA ALA A 305 14.80 18.51 -8.86
C ALA A 305 15.14 17.09 -9.34
N HIS A 306 14.18 16.16 -9.32
CA HIS A 306 14.33 14.81 -9.88
C HIS A 306 14.06 14.78 -11.39
N ALA A 307 14.82 15.59 -12.14
CA ALA A 307 14.58 15.84 -13.56
C ALA A 307 14.63 14.58 -14.45
N SER A 308 15.37 13.54 -14.03
CA SER A 308 15.42 12.25 -14.72
C SER A 308 14.13 11.42 -14.56
N GLN A 309 13.28 11.75 -13.59
CA GLN A 309 12.12 10.94 -13.16
C GLN A 309 10.77 11.63 -13.38
N VAL A 310 10.75 12.94 -13.61
CA VAL A 310 9.50 13.70 -13.65
C VAL A 310 9.33 14.45 -14.98
N ASP A 311 8.08 14.53 -15.43
CA ASP A 311 7.70 15.46 -16.47
C ASP A 311 7.37 16.82 -15.84
N PRO A 312 8.22 17.85 -16.07
CA PRO A 312 8.03 19.16 -15.46
C PRO A 312 6.77 19.88 -15.94
N ALA A 313 6.21 19.49 -17.09
CA ALA A 313 5.00 20.12 -17.62
C ALA A 313 3.72 19.69 -16.88
N THR A 314 3.72 18.53 -16.25
CA THR A 314 2.48 17.92 -15.70
C THR A 314 2.54 17.64 -14.21
N VAL A 315 3.72 17.45 -13.61
CA VAL A 315 3.83 17.01 -12.22
C VAL A 315 3.21 17.98 -11.23
N GLY A 316 3.40 19.30 -11.41
CA GLY A 316 2.87 20.32 -10.52
C GLY A 316 1.35 20.29 -10.42
N ASP A 317 0.66 20.25 -11.56
CA ASP A 317 -0.80 20.23 -11.62
C ASP A 317 -1.36 18.93 -11.04
N ARG A 318 -0.75 17.79 -11.33
CA ARG A 318 -1.15 16.49 -10.77
C ARG A 318 -1.04 16.47 -9.25
N MET A 319 0.06 16.97 -8.71
CA MET A 319 0.27 17.01 -7.25
C MET A 319 -0.68 18.00 -6.57
N ARG A 320 -0.97 19.14 -7.20
CA ARG A 320 -1.94 20.12 -6.70
C ARG A 320 -3.34 19.54 -6.65
N GLU A 321 -3.76 18.87 -7.72
CA GLU A 321 -5.08 18.23 -7.76
C GLU A 321 -5.18 17.11 -6.72
N ARG A 322 -4.15 16.29 -6.55
CA ARG A 322 -4.10 15.29 -5.48
C ARG A 322 -4.23 15.92 -4.09
N ALA A 323 -3.48 16.97 -3.80
CA ALA A 323 -3.52 17.64 -2.50
C ALA A 323 -4.88 18.29 -2.23
N ARG A 324 -5.54 18.84 -3.26
CA ARG A 324 -6.89 19.37 -3.19
C ARG A 324 -7.92 18.28 -2.86
N LEU A 325 -7.90 17.17 -3.59
CA LEU A 325 -8.81 16.04 -3.37
C LEU A 325 -8.65 15.42 -1.97
N VAL A 326 -7.44 15.42 -1.42
CA VAL A 326 -7.16 14.96 -0.06
C VAL A 326 -7.67 15.94 0.98
N GLY A 327 -7.56 17.24 0.73
CA GLY A 327 -7.91 18.31 1.68
C GLY A 327 -9.41 18.64 1.71
N GLU A 328 -10.07 18.61 0.57
CA GLU A 328 -11.47 19.06 0.43
C GLU A 328 -12.45 18.38 1.41
N PRO A 329 -12.43 17.04 1.62
CA PRO A 329 -13.31 16.39 2.60
C PRO A 329 -13.02 16.81 4.05
N GLN A 330 -11.86 17.41 4.31
CA GLN A 330 -11.40 17.84 5.63
C GLN A 330 -11.58 19.36 5.85
N GLY A 331 -12.02 20.10 4.83
CA GLY A 331 -12.11 21.57 4.87
C GLY A 331 -10.73 22.23 4.76
N ILE A 332 -9.72 21.55 4.22
CA ILE A 332 -8.35 22.04 4.01
C ILE A 332 -8.15 22.31 2.52
N GLY A 333 -7.53 23.43 2.16
CA GLY A 333 -7.34 23.80 0.75
C GLY A 333 -6.41 22.84 0.01
N LEU A 334 -5.22 22.63 0.55
CA LEU A 334 -4.25 21.64 0.08
C LEU A 334 -3.76 20.84 1.27
N ALA A 335 -3.90 19.51 1.24
CA ALA A 335 -3.49 18.64 2.33
C ALA A 335 -2.60 17.49 1.88
N GLN A 336 -1.73 17.05 2.80
CA GLN A 336 -1.14 15.72 2.78
C GLN A 336 -1.77 14.87 3.89
N ALA A 337 -1.93 13.57 3.59
CA ALA A 337 -2.56 12.63 4.51
C ALA A 337 -1.65 11.42 4.78
N PHE A 338 -1.68 10.96 6.02
CA PHE A 338 -0.84 9.88 6.53
C PHE A 338 -1.65 8.93 7.42
N ALA A 339 -1.24 7.67 7.49
CA ALA A 339 -1.56 6.87 8.65
C ALA A 339 -0.50 7.15 9.73
N SER A 340 -0.96 7.71 10.83
CA SER A 340 -0.13 8.06 11.99
C SER A 340 -0.25 6.97 13.06
N ILE A 341 0.89 6.48 13.52
CA ILE A 341 1.03 5.51 14.62
C ILE A 341 1.78 6.21 15.74
N ILE A 342 1.10 6.43 16.86
CA ILE A 342 1.72 6.98 18.08
C ILE A 342 2.23 5.81 18.93
N LEU A 343 3.48 5.90 19.36
CA LEU A 343 4.18 4.88 20.15
C LEU A 343 4.49 5.44 21.55
N GLU A 344 4.21 4.66 22.59
CA GLU A 344 4.53 5.00 23.98
C GLU A 344 6.01 4.72 24.33
#